data_0e707efd47215a62ca3f7864dd6fb9a6
#
_entry.id   0e707efd47215a62ca3f7864dd6fb9a6
#
_cell.length_a   1.000
_cell.length_b   1.000
_cell.length_c   1.000
_cell.angle_alpha   90.00
_cell.angle_beta   90.00
_cell.angle_gamma   90.00
#
_symmetry.space_group_name_H-M   'P 1'
#
loop_
_entity.id
_entity.type
_entity.pdbx_description
1 polymer ?
#
loop_
_entity_poly.entity_id
_entity_poly.type
_entity_poly.pdbx_seq_one_letter_code
_entity_poly.pdbx_strand_id
1 'polypeptide(L)'
;MTTPFSQLGRFLREDSLKSTLIRGVMGSAGLKAAYALLSLAIAILLARALGAEGYGVYAFAFSLISLLAVPAQVGLPQLLVREIAKYRHHQRWGLLRGLLRRSNQIAVGLSLALAAAAAGGAFALSTRASPIQIDTFLWALPLIPLIALGNLRGAALQGLKRVVQGQLPEAVLRPGFLLVLAAAAWLFGSLTPPSAMALHALAAGLAFAIGAALLQRHRPAQSVIAVPEYETRAWLRSMVPLSLLTGMMIINSQADIVMLGLFTTSEEVGIYRAASQGAALVVFFLTAVNMVIAPYISQLYTAGEMERLQRLATASARGILLAALPVALAFVLFGEKILAIAFGAEYAPGYLPLAILSAGQLVNAAAGSVGLLLNMSGHERDTARGVAVATVSNVALNLILIPRLGMTGAAIATAVTLVIWNMLLCRQVWVRMGIQSTAIRFPVTR
;
A
#
# COMPACT_ATOMS: atom_id res chain seq x y z
N MET A 1 -9.80 -40.94 14.92
CA MET A 1 -8.97 -40.13 14.00
C MET A 1 -9.58 -38.74 13.85
N THR A 2 -9.07 -37.76 14.57
CA THR A 2 -9.56 -36.38 14.49
C THR A 2 -8.88 -35.71 13.32
N THR A 3 -9.64 -35.21 12.35
CA THR A 3 -9.11 -34.51 11.17
C THR A 3 -8.39 -33.22 11.59
N PRO A 4 -7.31 -32.81 10.89
CA PRO A 4 -6.54 -31.60 11.23
C PRO A 4 -7.40 -30.34 11.25
N PHE A 5 -8.50 -30.31 10.52
CA PHE A 5 -9.48 -29.21 10.52
C PHE A 5 -10.27 -29.07 11.84
N SER A 6 -10.54 -30.18 12.54
CA SER A 6 -11.27 -30.15 13.82
C SER A 6 -10.39 -29.68 14.99
N GLN A 7 -9.07 -29.89 14.90
CA GLN A 7 -8.11 -29.36 15.85
C GLN A 7 -7.91 -27.86 15.68
N LEU A 8 -7.84 -27.37 14.42
CA LEU A 8 -7.77 -25.95 14.12
C LEU A 8 -9.01 -25.19 14.64
N GLY A 9 -10.21 -25.78 14.50
CA GLY A 9 -11.46 -25.20 14.98
C GLY A 9 -11.55 -25.12 16.53
N ARG A 10 -10.96 -26.06 17.28
CA ARG A 10 -10.85 -25.98 18.74
C ARG A 10 -9.78 -24.97 19.18
N PHE A 11 -8.63 -24.93 18.52
CA PHE A 11 -7.55 -23.97 18.80
C PHE A 11 -8.00 -22.50 18.60
N LEU A 12 -8.91 -22.25 17.66
CA LEU A 12 -9.48 -20.94 17.38
C LEU A 12 -10.55 -20.52 18.39
N ARG A 13 -11.10 -21.43 19.19
CA ARG A 13 -12.12 -21.13 20.20
C ARG A 13 -11.56 -20.83 21.60
N GLU A 14 -10.33 -21.22 21.88
CA GLU A 14 -9.71 -20.85 23.17
C GLU A 14 -9.32 -19.38 23.16
N ASP A 15 -9.74 -18.63 24.20
CA ASP A 15 -9.40 -17.22 24.43
C ASP A 15 -7.94 -17.01 24.88
N SER A 16 -7.03 -17.77 24.29
CA SER A 16 -5.61 -17.59 24.50
C SER A 16 -5.07 -16.43 23.66
N LEU A 17 -4.04 -15.75 24.16
CA LEU A 17 -3.34 -14.68 23.43
C LEU A 17 -2.91 -15.16 22.03
N LYS A 18 -2.53 -16.45 21.89
CA LYS A 18 -2.14 -17.09 20.63
C LYS A 18 -3.31 -17.15 19.63
N SER A 19 -4.52 -17.54 20.07
CA SER A 19 -5.70 -17.62 19.19
C SER A 19 -6.14 -16.24 18.68
N THR A 20 -6.04 -15.23 19.52
CA THR A 20 -6.35 -13.83 19.16
C THR A 20 -5.33 -13.30 18.13
N LEU A 21 -4.04 -13.60 18.29
CA LEU A 21 -3.00 -13.23 17.34
C LEU A 21 -3.18 -13.96 16.00
N ILE A 22 -3.43 -15.27 16.01
CA ILE A 22 -3.66 -16.05 14.77
C ILE A 22 -4.88 -15.55 14.02
N ARG A 23 -6.01 -15.30 14.72
CA ARG A 23 -7.21 -14.70 14.11
C ARG A 23 -6.93 -13.31 13.51
N GLY A 24 -6.15 -12.49 14.20
CA GLY A 24 -5.73 -11.17 13.70
C GLY A 24 -4.89 -11.25 12.43
N VAL A 25 -3.90 -12.15 12.40
CA VAL A 25 -3.03 -12.36 11.23
C VAL A 25 -3.81 -12.94 10.05
N MET A 26 -4.60 -14.00 10.27
CA MET A 26 -5.42 -14.60 9.21
C MET A 26 -6.47 -13.62 8.69
N GLY A 27 -7.12 -12.84 9.57
CA GLY A 27 -8.06 -11.80 9.18
C GLY A 27 -7.41 -10.70 8.34
N SER A 28 -6.22 -10.22 8.75
CA SER A 28 -5.46 -9.23 7.97
C SER A 28 -4.99 -9.78 6.63
N ALA A 29 -4.61 -11.05 6.56
CA ALA A 29 -4.23 -11.71 5.32
C ALA A 29 -5.43 -11.79 4.35
N GLY A 30 -6.60 -12.21 4.85
CA GLY A 30 -7.85 -12.22 4.07
C GLY A 30 -8.24 -10.83 3.55
N LEU A 31 -8.12 -9.79 4.38
CA LEU A 31 -8.40 -8.41 3.97
C LEU A 31 -7.44 -7.92 2.87
N LYS A 32 -6.15 -8.27 2.92
CA LYS A 32 -5.19 -7.90 1.88
C LYS A 32 -5.43 -8.65 0.57
N ALA A 33 -5.81 -9.93 0.64
CA ALA A 33 -6.21 -10.68 -0.54
C ALA A 33 -7.48 -10.08 -1.17
N ALA A 34 -8.49 -9.78 -0.36
CA ALA A 34 -9.70 -9.10 -0.82
C ALA A 34 -9.40 -7.73 -1.44
N TYR A 35 -8.50 -6.94 -0.83
CA TYR A 35 -8.04 -5.67 -1.38
C TYR A 35 -7.39 -5.82 -2.76
N ALA A 36 -6.50 -6.80 -2.93
CA ALA A 36 -5.83 -7.03 -4.20
C ALA A 36 -6.82 -7.41 -5.32
N LEU A 37 -7.78 -8.30 -5.00
CA LEU A 37 -8.83 -8.70 -5.95
C LEU A 37 -9.76 -7.54 -6.30
N LEU A 38 -10.23 -6.79 -5.31
CA LEU A 38 -11.08 -5.62 -5.51
C LEU A 38 -10.36 -4.52 -6.29
N SER A 39 -9.09 -4.26 -5.98
CA SER A 39 -8.26 -3.28 -6.71
C SER A 39 -8.10 -3.65 -8.19
N LEU A 40 -7.87 -4.94 -8.48
CA LEU A 40 -7.79 -5.42 -9.85
C LEU A 40 -9.14 -5.31 -10.56
N ALA A 41 -10.23 -5.71 -9.91
CA ALA A 41 -11.58 -5.61 -10.48
C ALA A 41 -11.96 -4.15 -10.81
N ILE A 42 -11.65 -3.21 -9.89
CA ILE A 42 -11.85 -1.78 -10.12
C ILE A 42 -11.00 -1.28 -11.28
N ALA A 43 -9.73 -1.68 -11.34
CA ALA A 43 -8.83 -1.27 -12.41
C ALA A 43 -9.35 -1.73 -13.78
N ILE A 44 -9.81 -2.99 -13.90
CA ILE A 44 -10.39 -3.53 -15.12
C ILE A 44 -11.70 -2.79 -15.47
N LEU A 45 -12.59 -2.58 -14.49
CA LEU A 45 -13.85 -1.89 -14.71
C LEU A 45 -13.62 -0.45 -15.21
N LEU A 46 -12.80 0.32 -14.49
CA LEU A 46 -12.52 1.72 -14.84
C LEU A 46 -11.78 1.85 -16.18
N ALA A 47 -10.82 0.96 -16.44
CA ALA A 47 -10.10 0.94 -17.71
C ALA A 47 -11.05 0.71 -18.88
N ARG A 48 -11.94 -0.28 -18.79
CA ARG A 48 -12.91 -0.58 -19.85
C ARG A 48 -14.00 0.49 -20.02
N ALA A 49 -14.40 1.11 -18.91
CA ALA A 49 -15.48 2.10 -18.93
C ALA A 49 -15.03 3.48 -19.37
N LEU A 50 -13.78 3.87 -19.06
CA LEU A 50 -13.24 5.20 -19.33
C LEU A 50 -12.33 5.26 -20.55
N GLY A 51 -11.86 4.10 -21.06
CA GLY A 51 -10.81 4.02 -22.05
C GLY A 51 -9.42 4.37 -21.50
N ALA A 52 -8.37 4.21 -22.29
CA ALA A 52 -6.98 4.40 -21.85
C ALA A 52 -6.72 5.84 -21.42
N GLU A 53 -7.18 6.82 -22.20
CA GLU A 53 -7.02 8.24 -21.89
C GLU A 53 -7.78 8.62 -20.60
N GLY A 54 -9.08 8.28 -20.51
CA GLY A 54 -9.90 8.60 -19.34
C GLY A 54 -9.43 7.92 -18.07
N TYR A 55 -8.99 6.68 -18.16
CA TYR A 55 -8.39 5.95 -17.04
C TYR A 55 -7.06 6.57 -16.61
N GLY A 56 -6.27 7.07 -17.56
CA GLY A 56 -5.04 7.81 -17.29
C GLY A 56 -5.28 9.11 -16.53
N VAL A 57 -6.27 9.91 -16.96
CA VAL A 57 -6.68 11.13 -16.23
C VAL A 57 -7.08 10.80 -14.79
N TYR A 58 -7.89 9.76 -14.60
CA TYR A 58 -8.29 9.28 -13.27
C TYR A 58 -7.08 8.81 -12.45
N ALA A 59 -6.20 7.99 -13.02
CA ALA A 59 -5.04 7.43 -12.34
C ALA A 59 -4.03 8.51 -11.93
N PHE A 60 -3.78 9.48 -12.80
CA PHE A 60 -2.93 10.64 -12.50
C PHE A 60 -3.48 11.48 -11.34
N ALA A 61 -4.75 11.88 -11.42
CA ALA A 61 -5.39 12.66 -10.37
C ALA A 61 -5.35 11.92 -9.02
N PHE A 62 -5.70 10.63 -9.00
CA PHE A 62 -5.66 9.81 -7.78
C PHE A 62 -4.24 9.65 -7.23
N SER A 63 -3.23 9.46 -8.08
CA SER A 63 -1.84 9.32 -7.65
C SER A 63 -1.30 10.62 -7.06
N LEU A 64 -1.61 11.76 -7.68
CA LEU A 64 -1.21 13.07 -7.17
C LEU A 64 -1.86 13.37 -5.81
N ILE A 65 -3.16 13.11 -5.66
CA ILE A 65 -3.86 13.25 -4.37
C ILE A 65 -3.31 12.29 -3.31
N SER A 66 -2.95 11.07 -3.69
CA SER A 66 -2.32 10.11 -2.77
C SER A 66 -0.99 10.60 -2.22
N LEU A 67 -0.18 11.27 -3.06
CA LEU A 67 1.06 11.93 -2.62
C LEU A 67 0.79 13.12 -1.72
N LEU A 68 -0.20 13.96 -2.05
CA LEU A 68 -0.60 15.11 -1.23
C LEU A 68 -1.21 14.69 0.12
N ALA A 69 -1.80 13.51 0.22
CA ALA A 69 -2.31 12.98 1.48
C ALA A 69 -1.20 12.51 2.44
N VAL A 70 0.04 12.33 1.97
CA VAL A 70 1.18 11.95 2.84
C VAL A 70 1.48 13.00 3.89
N PRO A 71 1.77 14.27 3.55
CA PRO A 71 2.03 15.30 4.54
C PRO A 71 0.80 15.61 5.40
N ALA A 72 -0.42 15.35 4.94
CA ALA A 72 -1.62 15.48 5.76
C ALA A 72 -1.68 14.51 6.95
N GLN A 73 -1.01 13.37 6.86
CA GLN A 73 -0.98 12.35 7.90
C GLN A 73 0.23 12.49 8.84
N VAL A 74 1.37 12.99 8.38
CA VAL A 74 2.62 13.29 9.15
C VAL A 74 3.00 12.18 10.15
N GLY A 75 2.88 10.91 9.76
CA GLY A 75 3.20 9.76 10.65
C GLY A 75 2.22 9.52 11.80
N LEU A 76 1.09 10.23 11.82
CA LEU A 76 0.03 10.07 12.84
C LEU A 76 -0.51 8.64 12.95
N PRO A 77 -0.74 7.88 11.85
CA PRO A 77 -1.26 6.53 11.98
C PRO A 77 -0.36 5.62 12.84
N GLN A 78 0.94 5.63 12.61
CA GLN A 78 1.90 4.82 13.38
C GLN A 78 1.98 5.28 14.83
N LEU A 79 1.97 6.59 15.07
CA LEU A 79 1.92 7.17 16.40
C LEU A 79 0.67 6.71 17.15
N LEU A 80 -0.51 6.77 16.50
CA LEU A 80 -1.78 6.36 17.10
C LEU A 80 -1.77 4.88 17.52
N VAL A 81 -1.29 3.99 16.64
CA VAL A 81 -1.19 2.55 16.99
C VAL A 81 -0.36 2.36 18.23
N ARG A 82 0.82 2.98 18.31
CA ARG A 82 1.77 2.84 19.41
C ARG A 82 1.25 3.44 20.72
N GLU A 83 0.86 4.71 20.70
CA GLU A 83 0.50 5.43 21.92
C GLU A 83 -0.86 5.00 22.47
N ILE A 84 -1.85 4.70 21.62
CA ILE A 84 -3.16 4.20 22.10
C ILE A 84 -2.98 2.85 22.80
N ALA A 85 -2.15 1.94 22.26
CA ALA A 85 -1.87 0.67 22.94
C ALA A 85 -1.21 0.89 24.30
N LYS A 86 -0.26 1.84 24.41
CA LYS A 86 0.42 2.23 25.64
C LYS A 86 -0.55 2.88 26.63
N TYR A 87 -1.31 3.89 26.22
CA TYR A 87 -2.24 4.60 27.10
C TYR A 87 -3.37 3.69 27.59
N ARG A 88 -3.86 2.79 26.74
CA ARG A 88 -4.82 1.76 27.16
C ARG A 88 -4.24 0.83 28.23
N HIS A 89 -3.00 0.40 28.08
CA HIS A 89 -2.34 -0.49 29.05
C HIS A 89 -2.17 0.19 30.40
N HIS A 90 -1.78 1.47 30.43
CA HIS A 90 -1.59 2.26 31.63
C HIS A 90 -2.85 3.00 32.10
N GLN A 91 -4.01 2.76 31.48
CA GLN A 91 -5.31 3.40 31.79
C GLN A 91 -5.29 4.94 31.74
N ARG A 92 -4.39 5.53 30.93
CA ARG A 92 -4.27 6.99 30.75
C ARG A 92 -5.30 7.51 29.75
N TRP A 93 -6.56 7.56 30.17
CA TRP A 93 -7.69 7.87 29.28
C TRP A 93 -7.71 9.32 28.82
N GLY A 94 -7.21 10.26 29.65
CA GLY A 94 -7.06 11.67 29.27
C GLY A 94 -6.12 11.88 28.10
N LEU A 95 -4.92 11.24 28.13
CA LEU A 95 -3.95 11.27 27.04
C LEU A 95 -4.47 10.58 25.77
N LEU A 96 -5.20 9.46 25.92
CA LEU A 96 -5.84 8.79 24.77
C LEU A 96 -6.84 9.73 24.08
N ARG A 97 -7.70 10.40 24.85
CA ARG A 97 -8.67 11.37 24.31
C ARG A 97 -7.97 12.57 23.69
N GLY A 98 -6.96 13.10 24.36
CA GLY A 98 -6.18 14.23 23.86
C GLY A 98 -5.44 13.91 22.55
N LEU A 99 -4.83 12.71 22.46
CA LEU A 99 -4.16 12.24 21.25
C LEU A 99 -5.13 12.14 20.07
N LEU A 100 -6.28 11.47 20.25
CA LEU A 100 -7.30 11.35 19.19
C LEU A 100 -7.79 12.72 18.72
N ARG A 101 -8.07 13.65 19.65
CA ARG A 101 -8.54 15.01 19.32
C ARG A 101 -7.45 15.80 18.57
N ARG A 102 -6.22 15.79 19.08
CA ARG A 102 -5.11 16.53 18.47
C ARG A 102 -4.74 15.97 17.10
N SER A 103 -4.71 14.65 16.96
CA SER A 103 -4.44 14.00 15.65
C SER A 103 -5.49 14.37 14.60
N ASN A 104 -6.78 14.41 14.98
CA ASN A 104 -7.84 14.85 14.08
C ASN A 104 -7.68 16.33 13.71
N GLN A 105 -7.37 17.21 14.66
CA GLN A 105 -7.15 18.65 14.40
C GLN A 105 -6.00 18.86 13.40
N ILE A 106 -4.87 18.18 13.63
CA ILE A 106 -3.70 18.28 12.74
C ILE A 106 -4.05 17.75 11.33
N ALA A 107 -4.64 16.56 11.24
CA ALA A 107 -4.98 15.96 9.96
C ALA A 107 -6.00 16.79 9.18
N VAL A 108 -7.04 17.31 9.82
CA VAL A 108 -8.04 18.20 9.16
C VAL A 108 -7.39 19.49 8.72
N GLY A 109 -6.64 20.16 9.60
CA GLY A 109 -6.00 21.44 9.27
C GLY A 109 -5.02 21.31 8.11
N LEU A 110 -4.13 20.31 8.14
CA LEU A 110 -3.18 20.06 7.05
C LEU A 110 -3.89 19.62 5.76
N SER A 111 -4.90 18.75 5.85
CA SER A 111 -5.66 18.30 4.68
C SER A 111 -6.37 19.44 3.99
N LEU A 112 -7.01 20.34 4.75
CA LEU A 112 -7.71 21.51 4.18
C LEU A 112 -6.73 22.51 3.57
N ALA A 113 -5.58 22.77 4.24
CA ALA A 113 -4.55 23.64 3.71
C ALA A 113 -3.97 23.08 2.39
N LEU A 114 -3.67 21.77 2.34
CA LEU A 114 -3.17 21.11 1.15
C LEU A 114 -4.24 21.06 0.02
N ALA A 115 -5.50 20.81 0.35
CA ALA A 115 -6.57 20.83 -0.62
C ALA A 115 -6.78 22.23 -1.21
N ALA A 116 -6.72 23.28 -0.38
CA ALA A 116 -6.82 24.67 -0.83
C ALA A 116 -5.61 25.04 -1.72
N ALA A 117 -4.39 24.69 -1.32
CA ALA A 117 -3.19 24.91 -2.13
C ALA A 117 -3.25 24.17 -3.48
N ALA A 118 -3.72 22.91 -3.47
CA ALA A 118 -3.89 22.09 -4.67
C ALA A 118 -4.98 22.66 -5.59
N ALA A 119 -6.11 23.15 -5.04
CA ALA A 119 -7.15 23.83 -5.80
C ALA A 119 -6.62 25.12 -6.45
N GLY A 120 -5.86 25.94 -5.70
CA GLY A 120 -5.20 27.13 -6.23
C GLY A 120 -4.22 26.80 -7.36
N GLY A 121 -3.43 25.75 -7.19
CA GLY A 121 -2.53 25.24 -8.23
C GLY A 121 -3.27 24.78 -9.50
N ALA A 122 -4.38 24.04 -9.34
CA ALA A 122 -5.21 23.61 -10.45
C ALA A 122 -5.79 24.80 -11.22
N PHE A 123 -6.26 25.82 -10.50
CA PHE A 123 -6.75 27.06 -11.11
C PHE A 123 -5.65 27.80 -11.88
N ALA A 124 -4.45 27.93 -11.30
CA ALA A 124 -3.31 28.55 -11.97
C ALA A 124 -2.85 27.80 -13.23
N LEU A 125 -3.04 26.47 -13.26
CA LEU A 125 -2.69 25.62 -14.40
C LEU A 125 -3.87 25.42 -15.38
N SER A 126 -5.02 26.03 -15.15
CA SER A 126 -6.24 25.83 -15.93
C SER A 126 -6.11 26.17 -17.42
N THR A 127 -5.16 27.04 -17.78
CA THR A 127 -4.86 27.38 -19.17
C THR A 127 -4.00 26.33 -19.90
N ARG A 128 -3.38 25.40 -19.16
CA ARG A 128 -2.46 24.38 -19.69
C ARG A 128 -3.01 22.95 -19.66
N ALA A 129 -4.01 22.69 -18.83
CA ALA A 129 -4.64 21.39 -18.66
C ALA A 129 -6.04 21.38 -19.30
N SER A 130 -6.50 20.20 -19.74
CA SER A 130 -7.85 20.07 -20.29
C SER A 130 -8.92 20.25 -19.19
N PRO A 131 -10.13 20.73 -19.54
CA PRO A 131 -11.21 20.87 -18.56
C PRO A 131 -11.51 19.56 -17.81
N ILE A 132 -11.47 18.41 -18.52
CA ILE A 132 -11.69 17.08 -17.92
C ILE A 132 -10.63 16.75 -16.86
N GLN A 133 -9.37 17.08 -17.11
CA GLN A 133 -8.29 16.86 -16.14
C GLN A 133 -8.50 17.70 -14.89
N ILE A 134 -8.86 18.98 -15.06
CA ILE A 134 -9.12 19.91 -13.94
C ILE A 134 -10.31 19.44 -13.13
N ASP A 135 -11.44 19.15 -13.78
CA ASP A 135 -12.65 18.68 -13.10
C ASP A 135 -12.39 17.38 -12.34
N THR A 136 -11.69 16.43 -12.97
CA THR A 136 -11.31 15.18 -12.30
C THR A 136 -10.44 15.43 -11.07
N PHE A 137 -9.50 16.36 -11.17
CA PHE A 137 -8.62 16.70 -10.05
C PHE A 137 -9.38 17.43 -8.94
N LEU A 138 -10.30 18.33 -9.26
CA LEU A 138 -11.14 19.02 -8.26
C LEU A 138 -12.03 18.03 -7.50
N TRP A 139 -12.63 17.07 -8.19
CA TRP A 139 -13.40 15.98 -7.54
C TRP A 139 -12.53 15.03 -6.71
N ALA A 140 -11.21 15.03 -6.93
CA ALA A 140 -10.28 14.24 -6.12
C ALA A 140 -9.88 14.93 -4.80
N LEU A 141 -10.00 16.26 -4.67
CA LEU A 141 -9.57 17.00 -3.47
C LEU A 141 -10.19 16.51 -2.16
N PRO A 142 -11.49 16.14 -2.10
CA PRO A 142 -12.09 15.57 -0.88
C PRO A 142 -11.42 14.28 -0.40
N LEU A 143 -10.72 13.57 -1.28
CA LEU A 143 -9.99 12.36 -0.89
C LEU A 143 -8.82 12.65 0.05
N ILE A 144 -8.20 13.85 0.01
CA ILE A 144 -7.09 14.20 0.91
C ILE A 144 -7.51 14.05 2.38
N PRO A 145 -8.53 14.76 2.88
CA PRO A 145 -8.99 14.58 4.27
C PRO A 145 -9.60 13.21 4.53
N LEU A 146 -10.32 12.61 3.57
CA LEU A 146 -10.96 11.31 3.76
C LEU A 146 -9.93 10.19 3.94
N ILE A 147 -8.87 10.15 3.13
CA ILE A 147 -7.77 9.17 3.25
C ILE A 147 -7.03 9.41 4.57
N ALA A 148 -6.67 10.65 4.88
CA ALA A 148 -5.93 10.96 6.10
C ALA A 148 -6.73 10.55 7.35
N LEU A 149 -7.97 10.97 7.43
CA LEU A 149 -8.84 10.66 8.57
C LEU A 149 -9.25 9.18 8.63
N GLY A 150 -9.47 8.52 7.49
CA GLY A 150 -9.74 7.08 7.40
C GLY A 150 -8.59 6.26 7.99
N ASN A 151 -7.35 6.56 7.57
CA ASN A 151 -6.15 5.92 8.10
C ASN A 151 -5.98 6.17 9.62
N LEU A 152 -6.30 7.37 10.12
CA LEU A 152 -6.25 7.65 11.55
C LEU A 152 -7.24 6.78 12.35
N ARG A 153 -8.46 6.58 11.85
CA ARG A 153 -9.47 5.73 12.48
C ARG A 153 -9.05 4.27 12.48
N GLY A 154 -8.55 3.81 11.34
CA GLY A 154 -7.99 2.46 11.21
C GLY A 154 -6.86 2.22 12.20
N ALA A 155 -5.92 3.16 12.32
CA ALA A 155 -4.81 3.11 13.24
C ALA A 155 -5.26 3.13 14.72
N ALA A 156 -6.26 3.97 15.04
CA ALA A 156 -6.83 4.02 16.39
C ALA A 156 -7.47 2.68 16.79
N LEU A 157 -8.24 2.06 15.90
CA LEU A 157 -8.81 0.72 16.12
C LEU A 157 -7.72 -0.35 16.29
N GLN A 158 -6.65 -0.29 15.49
CA GLN A 158 -5.50 -1.20 15.65
C GLN A 158 -4.83 -1.03 17.01
N GLY A 159 -4.61 0.21 17.48
CA GLY A 159 -4.12 0.50 18.83
C GLY A 159 -5.04 -0.01 19.94
N LEU A 160 -6.35 -0.07 19.68
CA LEU A 160 -7.34 -0.70 20.56
C LEU A 160 -7.40 -2.24 20.42
N LYS A 161 -6.44 -2.87 19.73
CA LYS A 161 -6.38 -4.33 19.44
C LYS A 161 -7.53 -4.83 18.55
N ARG A 162 -8.14 -3.97 17.75
CA ARG A 162 -9.19 -4.29 16.78
C ARG A 162 -8.64 -4.21 15.34
N VAL A 163 -7.60 -5.02 15.06
CA VAL A 163 -6.80 -4.92 13.82
C VAL A 163 -7.65 -5.12 12.56
N VAL A 164 -8.45 -6.19 12.52
CA VAL A 164 -9.31 -6.50 11.37
C VAL A 164 -10.34 -5.37 11.14
N GLN A 165 -10.99 -4.89 12.19
CA GLN A 165 -11.98 -3.82 12.11
C GLN A 165 -11.34 -2.48 11.73
N GLY A 166 -10.07 -2.26 12.10
CA GLY A 166 -9.33 -1.07 11.70
C GLY A 166 -8.93 -1.06 10.22
N GLN A 167 -8.68 -2.23 9.64
CA GLN A 167 -8.29 -2.35 8.23
C GLN A 167 -9.50 -2.46 7.28
N LEU A 168 -10.63 -3.01 7.75
CA LEU A 168 -11.81 -3.32 6.94
C LEU A 168 -12.34 -2.13 6.11
N PRO A 169 -12.50 -0.90 6.66
CA PRO A 169 -13.02 0.24 5.89
C PRO A 169 -12.18 0.56 4.66
N GLU A 170 -10.87 0.64 4.81
CA GLU A 170 -9.96 1.03 3.73
C GLU A 170 -9.61 -0.13 2.79
N ALA A 171 -9.52 -1.36 3.31
CA ALA A 171 -9.10 -2.51 2.52
C ALA A 171 -10.25 -3.17 1.74
N VAL A 172 -11.49 -3.09 2.22
CA VAL A 172 -12.62 -3.80 1.59
C VAL A 172 -13.78 -2.86 1.29
N LEU A 173 -14.21 -2.05 2.27
CA LEU A 173 -15.44 -1.27 2.08
C LEU A 173 -15.26 -0.16 1.05
N ARG A 174 -14.17 0.63 1.12
CA ARG A 174 -13.91 1.68 0.12
C ARG A 174 -13.80 1.12 -1.30
N PRO A 175 -12.93 0.12 -1.59
CA PRO A 175 -12.88 -0.43 -2.93
C PRO A 175 -14.17 -1.16 -3.32
N GLY A 176 -14.84 -1.84 -2.38
CA GLY A 176 -16.12 -2.50 -2.65
C GLY A 176 -17.22 -1.51 -3.05
N PHE A 177 -17.38 -0.41 -2.30
CA PHE A 177 -18.32 0.65 -2.66
C PHE A 177 -17.97 1.29 -4.00
N LEU A 178 -16.68 1.58 -4.25
CA LEU A 178 -16.28 2.13 -5.54
C LEU A 178 -16.62 1.18 -6.69
N LEU A 179 -16.35 -0.12 -6.54
CA LEU A 179 -16.66 -1.11 -7.57
C LEU A 179 -18.16 -1.14 -7.89
N VAL A 180 -19.01 -1.17 -6.86
CA VAL A 180 -20.47 -1.21 -7.03
C VAL A 180 -20.98 0.10 -7.65
N LEU A 181 -20.54 1.25 -7.14
CA LEU A 181 -20.99 2.55 -7.63
C LEU A 181 -20.53 2.81 -9.08
N ALA A 182 -19.26 2.49 -9.40
CA ALA A 182 -18.73 2.65 -10.74
C ALA A 182 -19.38 1.67 -11.73
N ALA A 183 -19.62 0.42 -11.33
CA ALA A 183 -20.34 -0.54 -12.15
C ALA A 183 -21.78 -0.08 -12.44
N ALA A 184 -22.48 0.41 -11.44
CA ALA A 184 -23.82 0.96 -11.62
C ALA A 184 -23.79 2.17 -12.59
N ALA A 185 -22.90 3.13 -12.39
CA ALA A 185 -22.78 4.30 -13.27
C ALA A 185 -22.42 3.89 -14.72
N TRP A 186 -21.58 2.89 -14.91
CA TRP A 186 -21.24 2.38 -16.23
C TRP A 186 -22.42 1.72 -16.93
N LEU A 187 -23.22 0.94 -16.22
CA LEU A 187 -24.44 0.31 -16.76
C LEU A 187 -25.48 1.35 -17.23
N PHE A 188 -25.53 2.52 -16.58
CA PHE A 188 -26.40 3.64 -17.00
C PHE A 188 -25.73 4.56 -18.04
N GLY A 189 -24.54 4.22 -18.57
CA GLY A 189 -23.85 4.94 -19.63
C GLY A 189 -23.30 6.31 -19.23
N SER A 190 -23.11 6.59 -17.93
CA SER A 190 -22.76 7.93 -17.40
C SER A 190 -21.36 8.02 -16.78
N LEU A 191 -20.48 7.04 -16.98
CA LEU A 191 -19.16 7.05 -16.35
C LEU A 191 -18.16 7.89 -17.15
N THR A 192 -17.67 8.95 -16.53
CA THR A 192 -16.61 9.83 -17.02
C THR A 192 -15.49 9.92 -15.97
N PRO A 193 -14.26 10.38 -16.31
CA PRO A 193 -13.19 10.51 -15.31
C PRO A 193 -13.58 11.38 -14.10
N PRO A 194 -14.23 12.56 -14.25
CA PRO A 194 -14.72 13.36 -13.10
C PRO A 194 -15.76 12.61 -12.27
N SER A 195 -16.75 11.96 -12.92
CA SER A 195 -17.78 11.21 -12.17
C SER A 195 -17.21 9.99 -11.46
N ALA A 196 -16.28 9.25 -12.07
CA ALA A 196 -15.57 8.14 -11.42
C ALA A 196 -14.81 8.62 -10.18
N MET A 197 -14.18 9.80 -10.24
CA MET A 197 -13.49 10.38 -9.10
C MET A 197 -14.46 10.85 -8.01
N ALA A 198 -15.59 11.44 -8.38
CA ALA A 198 -16.66 11.80 -7.43
C ALA A 198 -17.22 10.56 -6.71
N LEU A 199 -17.45 9.45 -7.45
CA LEU A 199 -17.88 8.18 -6.86
C LEU A 199 -16.80 7.59 -5.95
N HIS A 200 -15.51 7.78 -6.27
CA HIS A 200 -14.42 7.38 -5.37
C HIS A 200 -14.44 8.21 -4.07
N ALA A 201 -14.65 9.51 -4.15
CA ALA A 201 -14.79 10.35 -2.96
C ALA A 201 -16.01 9.95 -2.12
N LEU A 202 -17.14 9.62 -2.75
CA LEU A 202 -18.33 9.12 -2.08
C LEU A 202 -18.04 7.76 -1.38
N ALA A 203 -17.41 6.82 -2.08
CA ALA A 203 -17.01 5.52 -1.53
C ALA A 203 -16.07 5.68 -0.32
N ALA A 204 -15.11 6.60 -0.41
CA ALA A 204 -14.22 6.93 0.69
C ALA A 204 -14.98 7.55 1.88
N GLY A 205 -15.94 8.43 1.62
CA GLY A 205 -16.82 9.02 2.63
C GLY A 205 -17.66 7.98 3.37
N LEU A 206 -18.26 7.04 2.65
CA LEU A 206 -19.03 5.93 3.23
C LEU A 206 -18.14 5.02 4.09
N ALA A 207 -16.96 4.63 3.57
CA ALA A 207 -16.00 3.82 4.31
C ALA A 207 -15.50 4.55 5.57
N PHE A 208 -15.23 5.85 5.46
CA PHE A 208 -14.87 6.70 6.59
C PHE A 208 -15.98 6.75 7.66
N ALA A 209 -17.23 6.94 7.27
CA ALA A 209 -18.36 6.98 8.20
C ALA A 209 -18.50 5.66 8.99
N ILE A 210 -18.36 4.53 8.29
CA ILE A 210 -18.35 3.20 8.94
C ILE A 210 -17.14 3.06 9.86
N GLY A 211 -15.95 3.46 9.43
CA GLY A 211 -14.74 3.46 10.27
C GLY A 211 -14.88 4.33 11.53
N ALA A 212 -15.51 5.49 11.40
CA ALA A 212 -15.81 6.37 12.52
C ALA A 212 -16.81 5.75 13.51
N ALA A 213 -17.88 5.13 13.01
CA ALA A 213 -18.87 4.43 13.81
C ALA A 213 -18.23 3.22 14.54
N LEU A 214 -17.37 2.44 13.87
CA LEU A 214 -16.63 1.36 14.49
C LEU A 214 -15.71 1.86 15.61
N LEU A 215 -15.01 2.98 15.39
CA LEU A 215 -14.16 3.56 16.44
C LEU A 215 -14.99 4.03 17.64
N GLN A 216 -16.11 4.72 17.42
CA GLN A 216 -17.01 5.16 18.50
C GLN A 216 -17.52 3.96 19.31
N ARG A 217 -17.92 2.88 18.65
CA ARG A 217 -18.42 1.67 19.30
C ARG A 217 -17.36 0.94 20.15
N HIS A 218 -16.09 0.98 19.75
CA HIS A 218 -15.02 0.23 20.43
C HIS A 218 -14.15 1.11 21.33
N ARG A 219 -14.41 2.39 21.36
CA ARG A 219 -13.70 3.33 22.21
C ARG A 219 -14.09 3.08 23.66
N PRO A 220 -13.11 2.94 24.61
CA PRO A 220 -13.41 2.76 26.03
C PRO A 220 -14.26 3.91 26.57
N ALA A 221 -15.32 3.59 27.33
CA ALA A 221 -16.23 4.60 27.91
C ALA A 221 -15.47 5.62 28.76
N GLN A 222 -14.47 5.17 29.53
CA GLN A 222 -13.61 6.02 30.34
C GLN A 222 -12.89 7.09 29.53
N SER A 223 -12.51 6.77 28.28
CA SER A 223 -11.84 7.74 27.39
C SER A 223 -12.80 8.79 26.82
N VAL A 224 -14.11 8.56 26.89
CA VAL A 224 -15.11 9.52 26.44
C VAL A 224 -15.36 10.59 27.51
N ILE A 225 -15.30 10.20 28.79
CA ILE A 225 -15.59 11.08 29.92
C ILE A 225 -14.32 11.81 30.42
N ALA A 226 -13.15 11.19 30.29
CA ALA A 226 -11.89 11.75 30.76
C ALA A 226 -11.61 13.15 30.22
N VAL A 227 -11.04 14.04 31.02
CA VAL A 227 -10.57 15.33 30.54
C VAL A 227 -9.40 15.13 29.59
N PRO A 228 -9.38 15.79 28.39
CA PRO A 228 -8.29 15.62 27.44
C PRO A 228 -6.97 16.17 27.97
N GLU A 229 -5.95 15.32 27.99
CA GLU A 229 -4.57 15.69 28.31
C GLU A 229 -3.72 15.70 27.05
N TYR A 230 -2.70 16.56 26.99
CA TYR A 230 -1.93 16.75 25.75
C TYR A 230 -0.42 16.68 26.01
N GLU A 231 0.25 15.79 25.30
CA GLU A 231 1.71 15.71 25.19
C GLU A 231 2.17 16.10 23.76
N THR A 232 1.61 17.18 23.22
CA THR A 232 1.75 17.55 21.78
C THR A 232 3.20 17.62 21.32
N ARG A 233 4.11 18.16 22.14
CA ARG A 233 5.54 18.28 21.79
C ARG A 233 6.22 16.92 21.66
N ALA A 234 5.91 15.97 22.54
CA ALA A 234 6.43 14.61 22.48
C ALA A 234 5.89 13.86 21.26
N TRP A 235 4.59 14.03 20.96
CA TRP A 235 3.96 13.44 19.79
C TRP A 235 4.58 13.96 18.50
N LEU A 236 4.70 15.28 18.32
CA LEU A 236 5.30 15.91 17.14
C LEU A 236 6.73 15.42 16.90
N ARG A 237 7.54 15.34 17.96
CA ARG A 237 8.91 14.83 17.86
C ARG A 237 8.99 13.38 17.37
N SER A 238 8.01 12.56 17.74
CA SER A 238 7.93 11.16 17.32
C SER A 238 7.37 10.98 15.91
N MET A 239 6.60 11.95 15.41
CA MET A 239 5.94 11.86 14.09
C MET A 239 6.93 11.99 12.92
N VAL A 240 7.93 12.85 13.04
CA VAL A 240 8.86 13.16 11.94
C VAL A 240 9.56 11.93 11.37
N PRO A 241 10.22 11.07 12.17
CA PRO A 241 10.86 9.86 11.63
C PRO A 241 9.86 8.88 11.01
N LEU A 242 8.65 8.77 11.60
CA LEU A 242 7.60 7.86 11.12
C LEU A 242 7.00 8.34 9.79
N SER A 243 6.87 9.66 9.61
CA SER A 243 6.35 10.24 8.37
C SER A 243 7.31 10.05 7.19
N LEU A 244 8.61 10.15 7.42
CA LEU A 244 9.62 9.99 6.37
C LEU A 244 9.57 8.59 5.74
N LEU A 245 9.56 7.54 6.56
CA LEU A 245 9.51 6.17 6.05
C LEU A 245 8.23 5.91 5.24
N THR A 246 7.07 6.29 5.79
CA THR A 246 5.77 6.09 5.10
C THR A 246 5.69 6.93 3.83
N GLY A 247 6.18 8.18 3.88
CA GLY A 247 6.23 9.07 2.74
C GLY A 247 7.06 8.49 1.60
N MET A 248 8.27 7.99 1.88
CA MET A 248 9.13 7.35 0.89
C MET A 248 8.46 6.14 0.24
N MET A 249 7.76 5.30 1.01
CA MET A 249 7.04 4.15 0.47
C MET A 249 5.92 4.58 -0.49
N ILE A 250 5.16 5.62 -0.16
CA ILE A 250 4.09 6.13 -1.01
C ILE A 250 4.66 6.83 -2.25
N ILE A 251 5.72 7.61 -2.11
CA ILE A 251 6.43 8.21 -3.26
C ILE A 251 6.86 7.10 -4.22
N ASN A 252 7.53 6.07 -3.72
CA ASN A 252 7.98 4.96 -4.55
C ASN A 252 6.84 4.21 -5.27
N SER A 253 5.63 4.22 -4.71
CA SER A 253 4.45 3.56 -5.31
C SER A 253 3.66 4.43 -6.29
N GLN A 254 3.82 5.76 -6.25
CA GLN A 254 3.02 6.71 -7.04
C GLN A 254 3.86 7.60 -7.97
N ALA A 255 5.18 7.67 -7.76
CA ALA A 255 6.06 8.57 -8.50
C ALA A 255 6.01 8.33 -10.01
N ASP A 256 6.01 7.06 -10.43
CA ASP A 256 5.97 6.69 -11.84
C ASP A 256 4.74 7.27 -12.55
N ILE A 257 3.55 7.11 -11.94
CA ILE A 257 2.27 7.58 -12.50
C ILE A 257 2.24 9.12 -12.55
N VAL A 258 2.71 9.77 -11.48
CA VAL A 258 2.72 11.25 -11.44
C VAL A 258 3.73 11.80 -12.44
N MET A 259 4.92 11.21 -12.53
CA MET A 259 5.94 11.66 -13.48
C MET A 259 5.53 11.38 -14.92
N LEU A 260 4.92 10.23 -15.21
CA LEU A 260 4.33 9.97 -16.53
C LEU A 260 3.29 11.04 -16.87
N GLY A 261 2.36 11.34 -15.98
CA GLY A 261 1.34 12.36 -16.24
C GLY A 261 1.89 13.79 -16.43
N LEU A 262 3.12 14.07 -15.97
CA LEU A 262 3.79 15.34 -16.18
C LEU A 262 4.58 15.40 -17.50
N PHE A 263 5.06 14.27 -18.01
CA PHE A 263 5.98 14.21 -19.14
C PHE A 263 5.40 13.54 -20.40
N THR A 264 4.26 12.82 -20.26
CA THR A 264 3.66 12.07 -21.37
C THR A 264 2.16 12.32 -21.48
N THR A 265 1.47 11.54 -22.32
CA THR A 265 0.03 11.67 -22.53
C THR A 265 -0.77 10.93 -21.44
N SER A 266 -2.03 11.33 -21.24
CA SER A 266 -2.94 10.62 -20.31
C SER A 266 -3.16 9.16 -20.75
N GLU A 267 -3.14 8.88 -22.06
CA GLU A 267 -3.25 7.53 -22.58
C GLU A 267 -2.11 6.63 -22.11
N GLU A 268 -0.85 7.09 -22.23
CA GLU A 268 0.31 6.34 -21.71
C GLU A 268 0.22 6.10 -20.20
N VAL A 269 -0.27 7.07 -19.43
CA VAL A 269 -0.51 6.91 -18.00
C VAL A 269 -1.52 5.79 -17.74
N GLY A 270 -2.61 5.75 -18.49
CA GLY A 270 -3.65 4.72 -18.35
C GLY A 270 -3.13 3.32 -18.70
N ILE A 271 -2.42 3.20 -19.80
CA ILE A 271 -1.80 1.95 -20.26
C ILE A 271 -0.77 1.46 -19.24
N TYR A 272 0.12 2.34 -18.76
CA TYR A 272 1.11 2.00 -17.73
C TYR A 272 0.44 1.59 -16.42
N ARG A 273 -0.63 2.26 -16.01
CA ARG A 273 -1.38 1.92 -14.80
C ARG A 273 -1.97 0.52 -14.88
N ALA A 274 -2.54 0.13 -16.03
CA ALA A 274 -3.06 -1.21 -16.25
C ALA A 274 -1.92 -2.26 -16.20
N ALA A 275 -0.79 -2.01 -16.89
CA ALA A 275 0.39 -2.87 -16.86
C ALA A 275 0.94 -3.04 -15.43
N SER A 276 1.08 -1.96 -14.67
CA SER A 276 1.56 -1.99 -13.28
C SER A 276 0.62 -2.77 -12.35
N GLN A 277 -0.69 -2.66 -12.57
CA GLN A 277 -1.69 -3.42 -11.82
C GLN A 277 -1.61 -4.93 -12.13
N GLY A 278 -1.34 -5.29 -13.39
CA GLY A 278 -1.05 -6.67 -13.78
C GLY A 278 0.22 -7.20 -13.09
N ALA A 279 1.32 -6.46 -13.18
CA ALA A 279 2.60 -6.85 -12.59
C ALA A 279 2.53 -7.03 -11.05
N ALA A 280 1.61 -6.31 -10.36
CA ALA A 280 1.37 -6.48 -8.93
C ALA A 280 0.88 -7.89 -8.54
N LEU A 281 0.30 -8.64 -9.47
CA LEU A 281 -0.10 -10.04 -9.21
C LEU A 281 1.12 -10.95 -9.00
N VAL A 282 2.26 -10.65 -9.63
CA VAL A 282 3.50 -11.43 -9.45
C VAL A 282 4.00 -11.35 -8.01
N VAL A 283 3.89 -10.17 -7.37
CA VAL A 283 4.35 -9.94 -5.99
C VAL A 283 3.34 -10.39 -4.93
N PHE A 284 2.12 -10.72 -5.33
CA PHE A 284 1.07 -11.15 -4.40
C PHE A 284 1.50 -12.35 -3.54
N PHE A 285 2.18 -13.33 -4.14
CA PHE A 285 2.68 -14.51 -3.43
C PHE A 285 3.71 -14.16 -2.35
N LEU A 286 4.60 -13.21 -2.63
CA LEU A 286 5.56 -12.70 -1.63
C LEU A 286 4.82 -12.10 -0.43
N THR A 287 3.80 -11.30 -0.68
CA THR A 287 3.01 -10.66 0.38
C THR A 287 2.26 -11.71 1.22
N ALA A 288 1.67 -12.72 0.58
CA ALA A 288 0.93 -13.79 1.26
C ALA A 288 1.86 -14.64 2.16
N VAL A 289 3.02 -15.04 1.64
CA VAL A 289 4.00 -15.81 2.40
C VAL A 289 4.57 -15.00 3.56
N ASN A 290 4.88 -13.71 3.34
CA ASN A 290 5.41 -12.81 4.37
C ASN A 290 4.51 -12.72 5.62
N MET A 291 3.20 -12.76 5.45
CA MET A 291 2.26 -12.74 6.58
C MET A 291 2.35 -13.99 7.44
N VAL A 292 2.60 -15.14 6.81
CA VAL A 292 2.69 -16.43 7.51
C VAL A 292 4.03 -16.57 8.23
N ILE A 293 5.14 -16.19 7.58
CA ILE A 293 6.48 -16.44 8.11
C ILE A 293 6.96 -15.40 9.11
N ALA A 294 6.33 -14.19 9.15
CA ALA A 294 6.76 -13.09 10.02
C ALA A 294 6.96 -13.50 11.51
N PRO A 295 6.00 -14.16 12.18
CA PRO A 295 6.17 -14.56 13.58
C PRO A 295 7.27 -15.62 13.75
N TYR A 296 7.45 -16.52 12.79
CA TYR A 296 8.48 -17.54 12.85
C TYR A 296 9.89 -16.97 12.70
N ILE A 297 10.07 -15.93 11.85
CA ILE A 297 11.34 -15.22 11.73
C ILE A 297 11.74 -14.61 13.07
N SER A 298 10.84 -13.87 13.71
CA SER A 298 11.10 -13.24 15.01
C SER A 298 11.43 -14.28 16.08
N GLN A 299 10.68 -15.38 16.13
CA GLN A 299 10.90 -16.45 17.11
C GLN A 299 12.27 -17.13 16.92
N LEU A 300 12.59 -17.55 15.70
CA LEU A 300 13.85 -18.25 15.40
C LEU A 300 15.07 -17.35 15.61
N TYR A 301 14.95 -16.07 15.24
CA TYR A 301 16.01 -15.09 15.44
C TYR A 301 16.29 -14.86 16.93
N THR A 302 15.24 -14.66 17.75
CA THR A 302 15.36 -14.45 19.19
C THR A 302 15.90 -15.71 19.90
N ALA A 303 15.55 -16.91 19.40
CA ALA A 303 16.08 -18.19 19.94
C ALA A 303 17.51 -18.46 19.50
N GLY A 304 18.12 -17.67 18.60
CA GLY A 304 19.45 -17.92 18.06
C GLY A 304 19.53 -19.10 17.06
N GLU A 305 18.37 -19.63 16.60
CA GLU A 305 18.29 -20.79 15.71
C GLU A 305 18.55 -20.42 14.23
N MET A 306 19.76 -19.89 13.94
CA MET A 306 20.11 -19.33 12.62
C MET A 306 20.03 -20.34 11.48
N GLU A 307 20.34 -21.62 11.71
CA GLU A 307 20.23 -22.65 10.68
C GLU A 307 18.77 -22.92 10.28
N ARG A 308 17.86 -22.93 11.26
CA ARG A 308 16.42 -23.08 10.98
C ARG A 308 15.87 -21.85 10.27
N LEU A 309 16.33 -20.65 10.69
CA LEU A 309 15.97 -19.40 10.05
C LEU A 309 16.48 -19.35 8.60
N GLN A 310 17.71 -19.80 8.33
CA GLN A 310 18.26 -19.94 6.98
C GLN A 310 17.40 -20.89 6.12
N ARG A 311 17.01 -22.06 6.67
CA ARG A 311 16.15 -23.01 5.95
C ARG A 311 14.78 -22.41 5.64
N LEU A 312 14.17 -21.74 6.61
CA LEU A 312 12.88 -21.04 6.41
C LEU A 312 12.98 -19.96 5.33
N ALA A 313 14.02 -19.11 5.39
CA ALA A 313 14.24 -18.04 4.42
C ALA A 313 14.41 -18.57 2.99
N THR A 314 15.26 -19.60 2.82
CA THR A 314 15.49 -20.21 1.49
C THR A 314 14.26 -20.96 0.98
N ALA A 315 13.56 -21.72 1.83
CA ALA A 315 12.38 -22.46 1.42
C ALA A 315 11.23 -21.52 1.03
N SER A 316 11.02 -20.46 1.81
CA SER A 316 10.02 -19.45 1.48
C SER A 316 10.35 -18.70 0.17
N ALA A 317 11.62 -18.30 -0.04
CA ALA A 317 12.03 -17.63 -1.28
C ALA A 317 11.83 -18.53 -2.51
N ARG A 318 12.17 -19.83 -2.40
CA ARG A 318 11.91 -20.81 -3.48
C ARG A 318 10.42 -21.00 -3.75
N GLY A 319 9.60 -21.13 -2.71
CA GLY A 319 8.16 -21.26 -2.84
C GLY A 319 7.52 -20.02 -3.50
N ILE A 320 7.96 -18.82 -3.09
CA ILE A 320 7.52 -17.55 -3.68
C ILE A 320 7.90 -17.48 -5.16
N LEU A 321 9.16 -17.79 -5.49
CA LEU A 321 9.64 -17.76 -6.87
C LEU A 321 8.91 -18.77 -7.75
N LEU A 322 8.72 -19.99 -7.29
CA LEU A 322 7.99 -21.05 -8.01
C LEU A 322 6.53 -20.67 -8.26
N ALA A 323 5.88 -19.98 -7.33
CA ALA A 323 4.51 -19.51 -7.49
C ALA A 323 4.41 -18.25 -8.40
N ALA A 324 5.39 -17.35 -8.32
CA ALA A 324 5.43 -16.13 -9.11
C ALA A 324 5.85 -16.37 -10.57
N LEU A 325 6.71 -17.35 -10.81
CA LEU A 325 7.30 -17.63 -12.12
C LEU A 325 6.25 -17.93 -13.22
N PRO A 326 5.25 -18.79 -13.02
CA PRO A 326 4.23 -19.03 -14.03
C PRO A 326 3.46 -17.77 -14.43
N VAL A 327 3.14 -16.91 -13.44
CA VAL A 327 2.40 -15.67 -13.68
C VAL A 327 3.25 -14.69 -14.48
N ALA A 328 4.52 -14.52 -14.11
CA ALA A 328 5.43 -13.65 -14.84
C ALA A 328 5.73 -14.16 -16.24
N LEU A 329 5.91 -15.48 -16.44
CA LEU A 329 6.05 -16.07 -17.76
C LEU A 329 4.81 -15.87 -18.63
N ALA A 330 3.61 -16.02 -18.06
CA ALA A 330 2.38 -15.71 -18.77
C ALA A 330 2.32 -14.25 -19.23
N PHE A 331 2.76 -13.30 -18.40
CA PHE A 331 2.82 -11.88 -18.77
C PHE A 331 3.92 -11.58 -19.82
N VAL A 332 5.05 -12.27 -19.77
CA VAL A 332 6.12 -12.11 -20.76
C VAL A 332 5.74 -12.74 -22.12
N LEU A 333 5.06 -13.90 -22.11
CA LEU A 333 4.73 -14.62 -23.33
C LEU A 333 3.39 -14.18 -23.96
N PHE A 334 2.41 -13.83 -23.13
CA PHE A 334 1.03 -13.57 -23.56
C PHE A 334 0.51 -12.21 -23.08
N GLY A 335 1.38 -11.31 -22.57
CA GLY A 335 0.98 -10.06 -21.92
C GLY A 335 0.13 -9.15 -22.81
N GLU A 336 0.40 -9.06 -24.10
CA GLU A 336 -0.41 -8.30 -25.05
C GLU A 336 -1.86 -8.80 -25.08
N LYS A 337 -2.05 -10.11 -25.24
CA LYS A 337 -3.39 -10.73 -25.25
C LYS A 337 -4.07 -10.60 -23.89
N ILE A 338 -3.32 -10.77 -22.79
CA ILE A 338 -3.86 -10.63 -21.44
C ILE A 338 -4.36 -9.21 -21.19
N LEU A 339 -3.57 -8.19 -21.57
CA LEU A 339 -3.99 -6.79 -21.44
C LEU A 339 -5.21 -6.49 -22.31
N ALA A 340 -5.20 -6.92 -23.58
CA ALA A 340 -6.33 -6.72 -24.48
C ALA A 340 -7.62 -7.41 -23.99
N ILE A 341 -7.52 -8.62 -23.48
CA ILE A 341 -8.69 -9.36 -22.94
C ILE A 341 -9.15 -8.75 -21.60
N ALA A 342 -8.25 -8.40 -20.69
CA ALA A 342 -8.62 -7.90 -19.38
C ALA A 342 -9.10 -6.45 -19.42
N PHE A 343 -8.32 -5.57 -20.05
CA PHE A 343 -8.53 -4.11 -19.99
C PHE A 343 -9.14 -3.53 -21.28
N GLY A 344 -8.91 -4.15 -22.43
CA GLY A 344 -9.35 -3.68 -23.75
C GLY A 344 -8.21 -3.65 -24.75
N ALA A 345 -8.51 -3.69 -26.05
CA ALA A 345 -7.51 -3.77 -27.13
C ALA A 345 -6.54 -2.56 -27.12
N GLU A 346 -6.99 -1.39 -26.70
CA GLU A 346 -6.19 -0.17 -26.59
C GLU A 346 -5.06 -0.26 -25.56
N TYR A 347 -5.12 -1.23 -24.62
CA TYR A 347 -4.06 -1.47 -23.64
C TYR A 347 -2.96 -2.41 -24.10
N ALA A 348 -3.08 -2.99 -25.30
CA ALA A 348 -2.07 -3.88 -25.90
C ALA A 348 -0.64 -3.26 -25.94
N PRO A 349 -0.44 -1.95 -26.22
CA PRO A 349 0.89 -1.32 -26.16
C PRO A 349 1.57 -1.39 -24.80
N GLY A 350 0.83 -1.64 -23.73
CA GLY A 350 1.35 -1.86 -22.37
C GLY A 350 2.09 -3.18 -22.17
N TYR A 351 2.19 -4.04 -23.20
CA TYR A 351 2.88 -5.33 -23.13
C TYR A 351 4.33 -5.19 -22.66
N LEU A 352 5.11 -4.29 -23.28
CA LEU A 352 6.53 -4.14 -22.95
C LEU A 352 6.73 -3.63 -21.51
N PRO A 353 6.04 -2.57 -21.03
CA PRO A 353 6.02 -2.21 -19.62
C PRO A 353 5.63 -3.37 -18.69
N LEU A 354 4.58 -4.13 -19.01
CA LEU A 354 4.14 -5.28 -18.20
C LEU A 354 5.23 -6.34 -18.09
N ALA A 355 5.90 -6.69 -19.20
CA ALA A 355 6.97 -7.69 -19.23
C ALA A 355 8.17 -7.23 -18.37
N ILE A 356 8.61 -5.96 -18.52
CA ILE A 356 9.71 -5.38 -17.76
C ILE A 356 9.39 -5.36 -16.27
N LEU A 357 8.22 -4.87 -15.88
CA LEU A 357 7.78 -4.83 -14.48
C LEU A 357 7.68 -6.25 -13.91
N SER A 358 7.17 -7.22 -14.66
CA SER A 358 7.07 -8.61 -14.23
C SER A 358 8.44 -9.24 -14.00
N ALA A 359 9.42 -8.94 -14.87
CA ALA A 359 10.80 -9.37 -14.67
C ALA A 359 11.41 -8.75 -13.39
N GLY A 360 11.18 -7.46 -13.13
CA GLY A 360 11.58 -6.79 -11.89
C GLY A 360 10.96 -7.46 -10.65
N GLN A 361 9.67 -7.81 -10.72
CA GLN A 361 8.98 -8.50 -9.63
C GLN A 361 9.47 -9.94 -9.44
N LEU A 362 9.94 -10.64 -10.48
CA LEU A 362 10.60 -11.93 -10.34
C LEU A 362 11.92 -11.82 -9.57
N VAL A 363 12.71 -10.77 -9.82
CA VAL A 363 13.93 -10.50 -9.03
C VAL A 363 13.57 -10.29 -7.55
N ASN A 364 12.52 -9.51 -7.29
CA ASN A 364 12.00 -9.30 -5.95
C ASN A 364 11.54 -10.62 -5.28
N ALA A 365 10.83 -11.48 -6.01
CA ALA A 365 10.42 -12.81 -5.55
C ALA A 365 11.63 -13.73 -5.28
N ALA A 366 12.64 -13.71 -6.15
CA ALA A 366 13.86 -14.50 -6.00
C ALA A 366 14.73 -14.08 -4.81
N ALA A 367 14.76 -12.77 -4.49
CA ALA A 367 15.41 -12.26 -3.29
C ALA A 367 14.71 -12.71 -2.01
N GLY A 368 13.41 -13.01 -2.08
CA GLY A 368 12.62 -13.47 -0.95
C GLY A 368 12.27 -12.34 0.03
N SER A 369 12.04 -12.69 1.28
CA SER A 369 11.48 -11.81 2.32
C SER A 369 12.54 -10.92 3.01
N VAL A 370 13.48 -10.32 2.25
CA VAL A 370 14.64 -9.59 2.79
C VAL A 370 14.27 -8.45 3.75
N GLY A 371 13.31 -7.62 3.36
CA GLY A 371 12.85 -6.53 4.21
C GLY A 371 12.16 -7.01 5.48
N LEU A 372 11.41 -8.13 5.39
CA LEU A 372 10.78 -8.74 6.55
C LEU A 372 11.81 -9.33 7.51
N LEU A 373 12.84 -10.00 7.00
CA LEU A 373 13.95 -10.54 7.80
C LEU A 373 14.61 -9.43 8.63
N LEU A 374 14.98 -8.32 8.01
CA LEU A 374 15.58 -7.19 8.71
C LEU A 374 14.63 -6.56 9.73
N ASN A 375 13.36 -6.36 9.39
CA ASN A 375 12.40 -5.75 10.28
C ASN A 375 12.08 -6.64 11.49
N MET A 376 11.97 -7.97 11.31
CA MET A 376 11.67 -8.90 12.40
C MET A 376 12.88 -9.23 13.27
N SER A 377 14.10 -8.87 12.85
CA SER A 377 15.35 -9.04 13.61
C SER A 377 15.85 -7.74 14.27
N GLY A 378 15.07 -6.64 14.24
CA GLY A 378 15.45 -5.37 14.88
C GLY A 378 16.40 -4.51 14.04
N HIS A 379 16.52 -4.77 12.74
CA HIS A 379 17.37 -4.01 11.81
C HIS A 379 16.54 -3.12 10.87
N GLU A 380 15.42 -2.59 11.36
CA GLU A 380 14.50 -1.73 10.58
C GLU A 380 15.16 -0.46 10.03
N ARG A 381 16.25 0.02 10.65
CA ARG A 381 17.03 1.16 10.14
C ARG A 381 17.71 0.84 8.82
N ASP A 382 18.18 -0.39 8.64
CA ASP A 382 18.80 -0.82 7.39
C ASP A 382 17.76 -0.96 6.28
N THR A 383 16.55 -1.44 6.60
CA THR A 383 15.40 -1.40 5.69
C THR A 383 15.06 0.04 5.30
N ALA A 384 14.99 0.97 6.26
CA ALA A 384 14.66 2.37 6.00
C ALA A 384 15.69 3.05 5.08
N ARG A 385 16.99 2.77 5.26
CA ARG A 385 18.04 3.24 4.35
C ARG A 385 17.87 2.67 2.95
N GLY A 386 17.56 1.38 2.84
CA GLY A 386 17.27 0.74 1.56
C GLY A 386 16.08 1.40 0.85
N VAL A 387 14.98 1.68 1.58
CA VAL A 387 13.81 2.41 1.04
C VAL A 387 14.23 3.79 0.54
N ALA A 388 15.05 4.55 1.31
CA ALA A 388 15.49 5.87 0.91
C ALA A 388 16.32 5.84 -0.38
N VAL A 389 17.29 4.91 -0.48
CA VAL A 389 18.09 4.75 -1.70
C VAL A 389 17.21 4.36 -2.88
N ALA A 390 16.29 3.40 -2.69
CA ALA A 390 15.36 2.99 -3.73
C ALA A 390 14.50 4.15 -4.22
N THR A 391 13.93 4.95 -3.30
CA THR A 391 13.09 6.10 -3.66
C THR A 391 13.88 7.16 -4.45
N VAL A 392 15.07 7.51 -4.01
CA VAL A 392 15.93 8.47 -4.73
C VAL A 392 16.33 7.93 -6.10
N SER A 393 16.72 6.65 -6.19
CA SER A 393 17.05 6.00 -7.46
C SER A 393 15.86 5.95 -8.40
N ASN A 394 14.66 5.60 -7.90
CA ASN A 394 13.44 5.58 -8.71
C ASN A 394 13.12 6.95 -9.30
N VAL A 395 13.09 7.98 -8.47
CA VAL A 395 12.80 9.36 -8.94
C VAL A 395 13.86 9.83 -9.94
N ALA A 396 15.16 9.61 -9.67
CA ALA A 396 16.23 10.01 -10.57
C ALA A 396 16.15 9.27 -11.92
N LEU A 397 15.93 7.96 -11.90
CA LEU A 397 15.78 7.16 -13.12
C LEU A 397 14.53 7.58 -13.92
N ASN A 398 13.41 7.82 -13.25
CA ASN A 398 12.19 8.30 -13.90
C ASN A 398 12.42 9.66 -14.59
N LEU A 399 13.09 10.61 -13.93
CA LEU A 399 13.42 11.92 -14.51
C LEU A 399 14.27 11.82 -15.79
N ILE A 400 15.11 10.79 -15.89
CA ILE A 400 16.01 10.59 -17.03
C ILE A 400 15.32 9.78 -18.13
N LEU A 401 14.59 8.73 -17.76
CA LEU A 401 14.09 7.72 -18.70
C LEU A 401 12.69 8.05 -19.23
N ILE A 402 11.79 8.63 -18.43
CA ILE A 402 10.43 8.93 -18.90
C ILE A 402 10.43 9.93 -20.06
N PRO A 403 11.17 11.04 -20.06
CA PRO A 403 11.16 11.98 -21.18
C PRO A 403 11.65 11.39 -22.49
N ARG A 404 12.43 10.29 -22.46
CA ARG A 404 13.01 9.64 -23.64
C ARG A 404 12.25 8.41 -24.09
N LEU A 405 11.69 7.64 -23.17
CA LEU A 405 11.14 6.32 -23.39
C LEU A 405 9.68 6.17 -22.94
N GLY A 406 9.04 7.28 -22.47
CA GLY A 406 7.65 7.26 -22.02
C GLY A 406 7.38 6.20 -20.93
N MET A 407 6.28 5.48 -21.08
CA MET A 407 5.85 4.43 -20.14
C MET A 407 6.87 3.27 -20.01
N THR A 408 7.65 3.00 -21.07
CA THR A 408 8.71 1.98 -21.03
C THR A 408 9.86 2.45 -20.11
N GLY A 409 10.18 3.75 -20.14
CA GLY A 409 11.16 4.35 -19.24
C GLY A 409 10.78 4.22 -17.77
N ALA A 410 9.51 4.44 -17.43
CA ALA A 410 8.98 4.23 -16.08
C ALA A 410 9.10 2.76 -15.64
N ALA A 411 8.78 1.81 -16.54
CA ALA A 411 8.91 0.39 -16.25
C ALA A 411 10.37 -0.02 -15.97
N ILE A 412 11.31 0.47 -16.77
CA ILE A 412 12.75 0.23 -16.59
C ILE A 412 13.22 0.85 -15.25
N ALA A 413 12.84 2.09 -14.97
CA ALA A 413 13.19 2.76 -13.71
C ALA A 413 12.74 1.94 -12.50
N THR A 414 11.51 1.49 -12.50
CA THR A 414 10.96 0.65 -11.42
C THR A 414 11.64 -0.70 -11.33
N ALA A 415 11.86 -1.41 -12.45
CA ALA A 415 12.54 -2.71 -12.46
C ALA A 415 13.99 -2.60 -11.94
N VAL A 416 14.75 -1.60 -12.41
CA VAL A 416 16.12 -1.33 -11.93
C VAL A 416 16.11 -0.97 -10.44
N THR A 417 15.17 -0.16 -9.99
CA THR A 417 15.04 0.20 -8.57
C THR A 417 14.76 -1.03 -7.71
N LEU A 418 13.92 -1.96 -8.16
CA LEU A 418 13.67 -3.24 -7.46
C LEU A 418 14.94 -4.09 -7.36
N VAL A 419 15.76 -4.11 -8.39
CA VAL A 419 17.08 -4.80 -8.36
C VAL A 419 18.00 -4.16 -7.33
N ILE A 420 18.18 -2.83 -7.40
CA ILE A 420 19.01 -2.07 -6.45
C ILE A 420 18.54 -2.31 -5.01
N TRP A 421 17.25 -2.17 -4.76
CA TRP A 421 16.62 -2.41 -3.46
C TRP A 421 16.95 -3.79 -2.91
N ASN A 422 16.66 -4.83 -3.70
CA ASN A 422 16.85 -6.20 -3.26
C ASN A 422 18.33 -6.55 -3.06
N MET A 423 19.23 -6.04 -3.91
CA MET A 423 20.67 -6.21 -3.72
C MET A 423 21.16 -5.59 -2.41
N LEU A 424 20.72 -4.37 -2.11
CA LEU A 424 21.09 -3.68 -0.87
C LEU A 424 20.58 -4.44 0.36
N LEU A 425 19.30 -4.87 0.34
CA LEU A 425 18.73 -5.58 1.48
C LEU A 425 19.31 -6.99 1.64
N CYS A 426 19.56 -7.73 0.56
CA CYS A 426 20.25 -9.04 0.61
C CYS A 426 21.63 -8.90 1.24
N ARG A 427 22.41 -7.87 0.83
CA ARG A 427 23.71 -7.56 1.44
C ARG A 427 23.57 -7.27 2.93
N GLN A 428 22.58 -6.49 3.35
CA GLN A 428 22.35 -6.19 4.77
C GLN A 428 21.97 -7.44 5.57
N VAL A 429 21.07 -8.29 5.05
CA VAL A 429 20.72 -9.57 5.67
C VAL A 429 21.97 -10.44 5.85
N TRP A 430 22.82 -10.53 4.83
CA TRP A 430 24.07 -11.26 4.91
C TRP A 430 25.03 -10.70 5.98
N VAL A 431 25.26 -9.39 5.96
CA VAL A 431 26.19 -8.72 6.91
C VAL A 431 25.71 -8.81 8.35
N ARG A 432 24.38 -8.66 8.59
CA ARG A 432 23.81 -8.61 9.94
C ARG A 432 23.52 -10.00 10.52
N MET A 433 23.14 -10.94 9.69
CA MET A 433 22.58 -12.22 10.14
C MET A 433 23.37 -13.44 9.63
N GLY A 434 24.28 -13.28 8.67
CA GLY A 434 24.98 -14.37 8.01
C GLY A 434 24.07 -15.29 7.16
N ILE A 435 22.86 -14.82 6.82
CA ILE A 435 21.82 -15.59 6.11
C ILE A 435 21.78 -15.20 4.63
N GLN A 436 21.67 -16.19 3.76
CA GLN A 436 21.33 -16.02 2.35
C GLN A 436 19.83 -16.20 2.18
N SER A 437 19.12 -15.06 1.95
CA SER A 437 17.65 -15.06 1.81
C SER A 437 17.17 -15.49 0.44
N THR A 438 18.06 -15.57 -0.55
CA THR A 438 17.73 -15.79 -1.96
C THR A 438 17.31 -17.23 -2.26
N ALA A 439 16.44 -17.42 -3.24
CA ALA A 439 16.00 -18.72 -3.73
C ALA A 439 17.18 -19.57 -4.28
N ILE A 440 18.18 -18.90 -4.89
CA ILE A 440 19.42 -19.49 -5.41
C ILE A 440 20.53 -19.16 -4.41
N ARG A 441 21.18 -20.20 -3.87
CA ARG A 441 22.35 -20.01 -3.02
C ARG A 441 23.56 -19.70 -3.88
N PHE A 442 24.20 -18.57 -3.64
CA PHE A 442 25.49 -18.26 -4.22
C PHE A 442 26.58 -18.86 -3.31
N PRO A 443 27.57 -19.61 -3.84
CA PRO A 443 28.72 -19.99 -3.07
C PRO A 443 29.49 -18.72 -2.71
N VAL A 444 29.35 -18.29 -1.46
CA VAL A 444 30.15 -17.16 -0.94
C VAL A 444 31.38 -17.79 -0.31
N THR A 445 32.54 -17.60 -0.94
CA THR A 445 33.84 -17.81 -0.30
C THR A 445 33.93 -16.87 0.90
N ARG A 446 34.13 -17.44 2.08
CA ARG A 446 34.38 -16.70 3.33
C ARG A 446 35.69 -15.95 3.25
#